data_829343688d87c1328d9de200f70da80c
#
_entry.id   829343688d87c1328d9de200f70da80c
#
_cell.length_a   1.000
_cell.length_b   1.000
_cell.length_c   1.000
_cell.angle_alpha   90.00
_cell.angle_beta   90.00
_cell.angle_gamma   90.00
#
_symmetry.space_group_name_H-M   'P 1'
#
loop_
_entity.id
_entity.type
_entity.pdbx_description
1 polymer ?
#
loop_
_entity_poly.entity_id
_entity_poly.type
_entity_poly.pdbx_seq_one_letter_code
_entity_poly.pdbx_strand_id
1 'polypeptide(L)'
;MAGARPPLIEGAGEFFDTLVRIRADCDQRLIDACLAHCAFFHSTLSRFDDTSDVGRINAAAGRRVRVAPTTARLVSLALEYSRLTGGLFDITLGMVLELWDFKEGQIPTSSSLEEALRHVGSEHVHVVGTQVWLDDPLAKIDLGGIAKGYVADDLAVGLRAAGCEHAVLNLGGNVLCVGLRPDGSAWRAGVARPGEPFGDPMALCRLKDQSLVTSSLCERAFSCAGRRYGHILDPRSGHPVATDVASVTLRTEHSVDGEALGKKPFFLGMAEALSYLDSLEGVDALLVGMDGSVAQTSAGAFELL
;
A
#
# COMPACT_ATOMS: atom_id res chain seq x y z
N MET A 1 -43.04 -4.46 2.86
CA MET A 1 -42.61 -3.18 3.45
C MET A 1 -41.11 -3.17 3.34
N ALA A 2 -40.48 -2.31 2.54
CA ALA A 2 -39.04 -2.13 2.54
C ALA A 2 -38.67 -1.52 3.89
N GLY A 3 -38.00 -2.29 4.74
CA GLY A 3 -37.47 -1.80 6.01
C GLY A 3 -36.57 -0.61 5.75
N ALA A 4 -36.60 0.38 6.65
CA ALA A 4 -35.69 1.53 6.57
C ALA A 4 -34.25 0.98 6.56
N ARG A 5 -33.47 1.35 5.52
CA ARG A 5 -32.07 0.91 5.38
C ARG A 5 -31.27 1.49 6.54
N PRO A 6 -30.38 0.70 7.16
CA PRO A 6 -29.56 1.19 8.26
C PRO A 6 -28.70 2.36 7.74
N PRO A 7 -28.61 3.47 8.50
CA PRO A 7 -27.70 4.55 8.16
C PRO A 7 -26.26 4.04 8.27
N LEU A 8 -25.37 4.46 7.35
CA LEU A 8 -23.96 4.23 7.50
C LEU A 8 -23.41 5.12 8.60
N ILE A 9 -22.76 4.51 9.58
CA ILE A 9 -22.02 5.23 10.62
C ILE A 9 -20.60 5.48 10.13
N GLU A 10 -20.05 6.65 10.40
CA GLU A 10 -18.72 7.07 9.96
C GLU A 10 -17.83 7.34 11.17
N GLY A 11 -16.55 6.91 11.05
CA GLY A 11 -15.47 7.30 11.91
C GLY A 11 -14.22 7.63 11.12
N ALA A 12 -13.36 8.48 11.69
CA ALA A 12 -12.11 8.89 11.09
C ALA A 12 -11.01 9.05 12.14
N GLY A 13 -9.75 8.85 11.73
CA GLY A 13 -8.56 9.05 12.55
C GLY A 13 -7.32 9.19 11.70
N GLU A 14 -6.23 9.71 12.27
CA GLU A 14 -4.94 9.84 11.59
C GLU A 14 -4.05 8.64 11.94
N PHE A 15 -3.75 7.81 10.94
CA PHE A 15 -2.90 6.62 11.04
C PHE A 15 -2.08 6.47 9.77
N PHE A 16 -0.91 5.86 9.84
CA PHE A 16 -0.04 5.58 8.67
C PHE A 16 0.29 6.84 7.86
N ASP A 17 0.51 7.96 8.55
CA ASP A 17 0.75 9.31 7.95
C ASP A 17 -0.38 9.77 7.02
N THR A 18 -1.61 9.33 7.26
CA THR A 18 -2.77 9.70 6.45
C THR A 18 -4.07 9.70 7.23
N LEU A 19 -5.11 10.30 6.65
CA LEU A 19 -6.46 10.24 7.19
C LEU A 19 -7.12 8.91 6.79
N VAL A 20 -7.50 8.13 7.79
CA VAL A 20 -8.32 6.92 7.64
C VAL A 20 -9.77 7.28 7.88
N ARG A 21 -10.67 6.86 6.98
CA ARG A 21 -12.13 6.99 7.10
C ARG A 21 -12.78 5.64 6.90
N ILE A 22 -13.73 5.31 7.78
CA ILE A 22 -14.49 4.05 7.74
C ILE A 22 -15.97 4.41 7.82
N ARG A 23 -16.76 3.91 6.88
CA ARG A 23 -18.23 4.02 6.90
C ARG A 23 -18.81 2.63 6.74
N ALA A 24 -19.71 2.23 7.65
CA ALA A 24 -20.32 0.90 7.62
C ALA A 24 -21.76 0.94 8.18
N ASP A 25 -22.55 -0.07 7.84
CA ASP A 25 -23.89 -0.33 8.38
C ASP A 25 -23.80 -1.05 9.75
N CYS A 26 -23.20 -0.39 10.71
CA CYS A 26 -22.94 -0.95 12.03
C CYS A 26 -23.22 0.09 13.14
N ASP A 27 -22.99 -0.27 14.39
CA ASP A 27 -23.04 0.69 15.50
C ASP A 27 -21.69 1.45 15.66
N GLN A 28 -21.72 2.53 16.44
CA GLN A 28 -20.56 3.36 16.70
C GLN A 28 -19.43 2.58 17.40
N ARG A 29 -19.77 1.60 18.24
CA ARG A 29 -18.77 0.79 18.97
C ARG A 29 -17.90 -0.02 18.02
N LEU A 30 -18.48 -0.54 16.94
CA LEU A 30 -17.71 -1.29 15.94
C LEU A 30 -16.79 -0.35 15.14
N ILE A 31 -17.25 0.86 14.79
CA ILE A 31 -16.39 1.88 14.18
C ILE A 31 -15.21 2.23 15.10
N ASP A 32 -15.49 2.48 16.39
CA ASP A 32 -14.45 2.79 17.37
C ASP A 32 -13.45 1.62 17.52
N ALA A 33 -13.94 0.37 17.48
CA ALA A 33 -13.07 -0.81 17.49
C ALA A 33 -12.19 -0.89 16.23
N CYS A 34 -12.73 -0.57 15.05
CA CYS A 34 -11.95 -0.50 13.80
C CYS A 34 -10.85 0.58 13.88
N LEU A 35 -11.15 1.76 14.43
CA LEU A 35 -10.15 2.82 14.60
C LEU A 35 -9.10 2.43 15.65
N ALA A 36 -9.48 1.79 16.74
CA ALA A 36 -8.53 1.23 17.72
C ALA A 36 -7.63 0.15 17.08
N HIS A 37 -8.17 -0.63 16.15
CA HIS A 37 -7.39 -1.61 15.40
C HIS A 37 -6.40 -0.96 14.44
N CYS A 38 -6.79 0.13 13.78
CA CYS A 38 -5.85 0.97 12.99
C CYS A 38 -4.72 1.52 13.88
N ALA A 39 -5.03 2.00 15.09
CA ALA A 39 -4.03 2.48 16.04
C ALA A 39 -3.06 1.37 16.47
N PHE A 40 -3.56 0.17 16.72
CA PHE A 40 -2.74 -1.01 17.02
C PHE A 40 -1.75 -1.29 15.89
N PHE A 41 -2.20 -1.37 14.64
CA PHE A 41 -1.30 -1.62 13.51
C PHE A 41 -0.32 -0.46 13.30
N HIS A 42 -0.79 0.79 13.43
CA HIS A 42 0.07 1.97 13.30
C HIS A 42 1.25 1.92 14.28
N SER A 43 0.99 1.60 15.57
CA SER A 43 2.04 1.47 16.58
C SER A 43 2.90 0.23 16.38
N THR A 44 2.31 -0.91 15.96
CA THR A 44 3.01 -2.19 15.88
C THR A 44 3.93 -2.28 14.65
N LEU A 45 3.55 -1.63 13.53
CA LEU A 45 4.26 -1.72 12.25
C LEU A 45 5.19 -0.53 11.96
N SER A 46 5.29 0.44 12.86
CA SER A 46 6.14 1.62 12.71
C SER A 46 7.63 1.23 12.74
N ARG A 47 8.40 1.60 11.72
CA ARG A 47 9.86 1.47 11.74
C ARG A 47 10.56 2.57 12.54
N PHE A 48 9.82 3.60 12.94
CA PHE A 48 10.33 4.77 13.68
C PHE A 48 10.18 4.65 15.19
N ASP A 49 9.55 3.58 15.68
CA ASP A 49 9.35 3.28 17.10
C ASP A 49 10.11 2.00 17.47
N ASP A 50 11.16 2.12 18.24
CA ASP A 50 12.01 1.00 18.69
C ASP A 50 11.24 -0.03 19.54
N THR A 51 10.06 0.33 20.06
CA THR A 51 9.21 -0.56 20.84
C THR A 51 8.21 -1.34 19.97
N SER A 52 8.00 -0.93 18.74
CA SER A 52 7.16 -1.62 17.76
C SER A 52 7.74 -2.99 17.38
N ASP A 53 6.93 -3.84 16.73
CA ASP A 53 7.44 -5.11 16.21
C ASP A 53 8.53 -4.89 15.15
N VAL A 54 8.31 -3.96 14.22
CA VAL A 54 9.27 -3.64 13.15
C VAL A 54 10.55 -3.01 13.73
N GLY A 55 10.44 -2.05 14.65
CA GLY A 55 11.60 -1.45 15.31
C GLY A 55 12.41 -2.49 16.07
N ARG A 56 11.77 -3.39 16.82
CA ARG A 56 12.44 -4.49 17.54
C ARG A 56 13.13 -5.48 16.60
N ILE A 57 12.51 -5.81 15.45
CA ILE A 57 13.16 -6.64 14.43
C ILE A 57 14.42 -5.95 13.91
N ASN A 58 14.30 -4.67 13.52
CA ASN A 58 15.41 -3.87 12.97
C ASN A 58 16.57 -3.67 13.97
N ALA A 59 16.24 -3.58 15.27
CA ALA A 59 17.25 -3.42 16.33
C ALA A 59 17.84 -4.75 16.83
N ALA A 60 17.33 -5.89 16.37
CA ALA A 60 17.69 -7.19 16.94
C ALA A 60 19.07 -7.70 16.54
N ALA A 61 19.73 -7.15 15.51
CA ALA A 61 21.06 -7.53 15.03
C ALA A 61 21.21 -9.06 14.86
N GLY A 62 20.35 -9.67 14.08
CA GLY A 62 20.35 -11.12 13.78
C GLY A 62 19.59 -12.00 14.79
N ARG A 63 19.15 -11.47 15.92
CA ARG A 63 18.42 -12.25 16.94
C ARG A 63 16.95 -12.41 16.58
N ARG A 64 16.38 -13.56 16.98
CA ARG A 64 14.95 -13.82 16.80
C ARG A 64 14.09 -12.92 17.70
N VAL A 65 13.09 -12.28 17.12
CA VAL A 65 12.12 -11.42 17.81
C VAL A 65 10.74 -12.09 17.79
N ARG A 66 10.10 -12.19 18.95
CA ARG A 66 8.68 -12.57 19.00
C ARG A 66 7.84 -11.34 18.70
N VAL A 67 6.98 -11.44 17.70
CA VAL A 67 6.10 -10.38 17.21
C VAL A 67 4.63 -10.79 17.30
N ALA A 68 3.72 -9.85 17.06
CA ALA A 68 2.29 -10.15 16.92
C ALA A 68 2.05 -11.15 15.77
N PRO A 69 1.07 -12.07 15.89
CA PRO A 69 0.74 -12.98 14.79
C PRO A 69 0.45 -12.27 13.47
N THR A 70 -0.20 -11.12 13.54
CA THR A 70 -0.51 -10.26 12.38
C THR A 70 0.75 -9.70 11.72
N THR A 71 1.74 -9.27 12.50
CA THR A 71 3.05 -8.82 11.99
C THR A 71 3.79 -9.95 11.30
N ALA A 72 3.87 -11.14 11.92
CA ALA A 72 4.53 -12.30 11.31
C ALA A 72 3.85 -12.70 10.00
N ARG A 73 2.50 -12.69 9.95
CA ARG A 73 1.74 -12.96 8.74
C ARG A 73 2.01 -11.92 7.64
N LEU A 74 2.02 -10.63 7.97
CA LEU A 74 2.29 -9.56 7.02
C LEU A 74 3.71 -9.67 6.45
N VAL A 75 4.71 -9.95 7.29
CA VAL A 75 6.09 -10.17 6.81
C VAL A 75 6.15 -11.38 5.86
N SER A 76 5.52 -12.51 6.21
CA SER A 76 5.46 -13.68 5.33
C SER A 76 4.80 -13.36 3.98
N LEU A 77 3.69 -12.63 4.00
CA LEU A 77 2.98 -12.20 2.79
C LEU A 77 3.84 -11.25 1.94
N ALA A 78 4.55 -10.32 2.58
CA ALA A 78 5.48 -9.42 1.89
C ALA A 78 6.61 -10.16 1.17
N LEU A 79 7.13 -11.25 1.76
CA LEU A 79 8.11 -12.12 1.10
C LEU A 79 7.52 -12.87 -0.10
N GLU A 80 6.24 -13.22 -0.07
CA GLU A 80 5.54 -13.80 -1.22
C GLU A 80 5.45 -12.79 -2.37
N TYR A 81 5.06 -11.53 -2.08
CA TYR A 81 5.04 -10.48 -3.10
C TYR A 81 6.44 -10.10 -3.60
N SER A 82 7.47 -10.15 -2.77
CA SER A 82 8.85 -9.97 -3.23
C SER A 82 9.17 -11.01 -4.32
N ARG A 83 8.86 -12.28 -4.11
CA ARG A 83 9.06 -13.33 -5.11
C ARG A 83 8.19 -13.13 -6.37
N LEU A 84 6.91 -12.81 -6.22
CA LEU A 84 5.97 -12.58 -7.33
C LEU A 84 6.40 -11.40 -8.22
N THR A 85 6.96 -10.37 -7.63
CA THR A 85 7.43 -9.18 -8.35
C THR A 85 8.87 -9.33 -8.89
N GLY A 86 9.57 -10.42 -8.54
CA GLY A 86 10.99 -10.62 -8.88
C GLY A 86 11.92 -9.70 -8.11
N GLY A 87 11.61 -9.42 -6.84
CA GLY A 87 12.39 -8.54 -5.96
C GLY A 87 12.15 -7.04 -6.16
N LEU A 88 11.24 -6.64 -7.08
CA LEU A 88 10.97 -5.21 -7.31
C LEU A 88 10.07 -4.58 -6.22
N PHE A 89 9.27 -5.39 -5.53
CA PHE A 89 8.73 -5.05 -4.24
C PHE A 89 9.59 -5.73 -3.17
N ASP A 90 10.27 -4.96 -2.34
CA ASP A 90 11.15 -5.49 -1.31
C ASP A 90 11.02 -4.70 -0.01
N ILE A 91 10.68 -5.40 1.07
CA ILE A 91 10.54 -4.81 2.39
C ILE A 91 11.88 -4.57 3.09
N THR A 92 13.00 -5.08 2.57
CA THR A 92 14.33 -4.94 3.18
C THR A 92 15.02 -3.62 2.83
N LEU A 93 14.35 -2.72 2.13
CA LEU A 93 14.84 -1.38 1.79
C LEU A 93 14.98 -0.43 2.99
N GLY A 94 14.75 -0.88 4.22
CA GLY A 94 14.75 -0.02 5.41
C GLY A 94 15.99 0.85 5.55
N MET A 95 17.20 0.29 5.37
CA MET A 95 18.46 1.06 5.42
C MET A 95 18.57 2.10 4.29
N VAL A 96 18.15 1.75 3.09
CA VAL A 96 18.15 2.68 1.95
C VAL A 96 17.16 3.82 2.19
N LEU A 97 15.97 3.51 2.70
CA LEU A 97 14.93 4.50 3.03
C LEU A 97 15.37 5.49 4.13
N GLU A 98 16.24 5.08 5.05
CA GLU A 98 16.80 5.97 6.09
C GLU A 98 17.77 7.02 5.54
N LEU A 99 18.34 6.80 4.37
CA LEU A 99 19.28 7.72 3.72
C LEU A 99 18.56 8.84 2.95
N TRP A 100 17.31 8.61 2.54
CA TRP A 100 16.52 9.57 1.78
C TRP A 100 15.63 10.41 2.69
N ASP A 101 15.71 11.73 2.59
CA ASP A 101 14.72 12.63 3.17
C ASP A 101 13.94 13.35 2.06
N PHE A 102 12.75 12.80 1.78
CA PHE A 102 11.88 13.36 0.74
C PHE A 102 11.20 14.67 1.15
N LYS A 103 11.21 15.04 2.44
CA LYS A 103 10.66 16.32 2.94
C LYS A 103 11.68 17.44 2.78
N GLU A 104 12.91 17.19 3.24
CA GLU A 104 14.00 18.16 3.19
C GLU A 104 14.78 18.11 1.85
N GLY A 105 14.48 17.10 0.99
CA GLY A 105 15.13 16.95 -0.32
C GLY A 105 16.58 16.48 -0.21
N GLN A 106 16.89 15.64 0.79
CA GLN A 106 18.23 15.11 0.98
C GLN A 106 18.48 13.94 0.01
N ILE A 107 19.59 14.04 -0.74
CA ILE A 107 20.08 13.01 -1.65
C ILE A 107 21.29 12.32 -0.99
N PRO A 108 21.25 11.00 -0.80
CA PRO A 108 22.38 10.25 -0.25
C PRO A 108 23.60 10.23 -1.18
N THR A 109 24.77 10.03 -0.62
CA THR A 109 25.99 9.81 -1.41
C THR A 109 25.98 8.41 -2.05
N SER A 110 26.70 8.24 -3.17
CA SER A 110 26.82 6.93 -3.82
C SER A 110 27.41 5.88 -2.87
N SER A 111 28.40 6.25 -2.08
CA SER A 111 29.05 5.34 -1.12
C SER A 111 28.09 4.90 -0.01
N SER A 112 27.22 5.78 0.50
CA SER A 112 26.23 5.40 1.51
C SER A 112 25.14 4.48 0.94
N LEU A 113 24.73 4.72 -0.33
CA LEU A 113 23.80 3.82 -1.02
C LEU A 113 24.42 2.44 -1.28
N GLU A 114 25.64 2.39 -1.78
CA GLU A 114 26.37 1.13 -2.02
C GLU A 114 26.51 0.30 -0.72
N GLU A 115 26.78 0.96 0.40
CA GLU A 115 26.84 0.27 1.69
C GLU A 115 25.46 -0.25 2.11
N ALA A 116 24.40 0.57 2.06
CA ALA A 116 23.06 0.17 2.44
C ALA A 116 22.51 -0.97 1.56
N LEU A 117 22.84 -0.96 0.26
CA LEU A 117 22.40 -1.99 -0.68
C LEU A 117 22.98 -3.38 -0.42
N ARG A 118 24.13 -3.50 0.28
CA ARG A 118 24.70 -4.80 0.67
C ARG A 118 23.81 -5.56 1.66
N HIS A 119 22.92 -4.86 2.32
CA HIS A 119 22.01 -5.36 3.36
C HIS A 119 20.56 -5.46 2.88
N VAL A 120 20.33 -5.30 1.56
CA VAL A 120 19.02 -5.44 0.93
C VAL A 120 18.90 -6.82 0.31
N GLY A 121 17.82 -7.52 0.62
CA GLY A 121 17.50 -8.83 0.06
C GLY A 121 16.50 -9.58 0.92
N SER A 122 15.40 -10.01 0.31
CA SER A 122 14.33 -10.74 1.01
C SER A 122 14.79 -12.10 1.57
N GLU A 123 15.90 -12.64 1.08
CA GLU A 123 16.57 -13.85 1.58
C GLU A 123 17.07 -13.72 3.02
N HIS A 124 17.36 -12.49 3.48
CA HIS A 124 17.77 -12.22 4.85
C HIS A 124 16.63 -12.30 5.86
N VAL A 125 15.37 -12.33 5.42
CA VAL A 125 14.19 -12.28 6.29
C VAL A 125 13.67 -13.69 6.55
N HIS A 126 13.58 -14.06 7.81
CA HIS A 126 13.09 -15.37 8.24
C HIS A 126 11.89 -15.25 9.16
N VAL A 127 10.88 -16.11 8.93
CA VAL A 127 9.66 -16.19 9.73
C VAL A 127 9.39 -17.62 10.13
N VAL A 128 9.26 -17.88 11.44
CA VAL A 128 8.85 -19.20 11.98
C VAL A 128 7.82 -18.99 13.09
N GLY A 129 6.55 -19.31 12.81
CA GLY A 129 5.44 -19.01 13.70
C GLY A 129 5.31 -17.51 13.94
N THR A 130 5.48 -17.07 15.19
CA THR A 130 5.51 -15.64 15.57
C THR A 130 6.91 -15.11 15.79
N GLN A 131 7.94 -15.80 15.34
CA GLN A 131 9.31 -15.33 15.42
C GLN A 131 9.78 -14.83 14.06
N VAL A 132 10.31 -13.60 14.03
CA VAL A 132 10.90 -12.96 12.86
C VAL A 132 12.33 -12.56 13.19
N TRP A 133 13.24 -12.73 12.24
CA TRP A 133 14.64 -12.26 12.38
C TRP A 133 15.24 -12.00 11.01
N LEU A 134 16.28 -11.18 11.00
CA LEU A 134 17.10 -10.88 9.83
C LEU A 134 18.47 -11.54 10.08
N ASP A 135 18.95 -12.43 9.19
CA ASP A 135 20.25 -13.10 9.40
C ASP A 135 21.43 -12.18 9.07
N ASP A 136 21.20 -11.09 8.33
CA ASP A 136 22.13 -9.96 8.26
C ASP A 136 21.85 -8.99 9.43
N PRO A 137 22.83 -8.76 10.33
CA PRO A 137 22.62 -7.93 11.52
C PRO A 137 22.39 -6.44 11.23
N LEU A 138 22.70 -5.97 10.02
CA LEU A 138 22.50 -4.58 9.58
C LEU A 138 21.26 -4.41 8.69
N ALA A 139 20.68 -5.49 8.17
CA ALA A 139 19.47 -5.42 7.38
C ALA A 139 18.32 -4.80 8.18
N LYS A 140 17.45 -4.05 7.52
CA LYS A 140 16.26 -3.43 8.10
C LYS A 140 15.06 -3.60 7.19
N ILE A 141 13.91 -3.88 7.78
CA ILE A 141 12.64 -3.95 7.07
C ILE A 141 11.80 -2.68 7.23
N ASP A 142 11.02 -2.38 6.20
CA ASP A 142 9.95 -1.38 6.18
C ASP A 142 8.69 -2.00 5.57
N LEU A 143 7.57 -1.91 6.27
CA LEU A 143 6.28 -2.46 5.84
C LEU A 143 5.33 -1.38 5.28
N GLY A 144 5.77 -0.13 5.18
CA GLY A 144 4.94 1.00 4.74
C GLY A 144 4.35 0.84 3.33
N GLY A 145 5.02 0.07 2.46
CA GLY A 145 4.58 -0.21 1.10
C GLY A 145 3.46 -1.26 0.96
N ILE A 146 3.03 -1.89 2.07
CA ILE A 146 2.03 -2.98 2.05
C ILE A 146 1.04 -2.91 3.23
N ALA A 147 1.41 -2.22 4.32
CA ALA A 147 0.67 -2.24 5.58
C ALA A 147 -0.78 -1.76 5.42
N LYS A 148 -1.03 -0.68 4.65
CA LYS A 148 -2.39 -0.13 4.50
C LYS A 148 -3.34 -1.13 3.83
N GLY A 149 -2.88 -1.82 2.78
CA GLY A 149 -3.66 -2.85 2.11
C GLY A 149 -4.00 -4.00 3.04
N TYR A 150 -3.02 -4.51 3.77
CA TYR A 150 -3.22 -5.57 4.74
C TYR A 150 -4.21 -5.17 5.85
N VAL A 151 -4.09 -3.96 6.38
CA VAL A 151 -5.00 -3.45 7.42
C VAL A 151 -6.41 -3.28 6.87
N ALA A 152 -6.58 -2.79 5.64
CA ALA A 152 -7.90 -2.67 5.02
C ALA A 152 -8.58 -4.05 4.87
N ASP A 153 -7.83 -5.06 4.42
CA ASP A 153 -8.34 -6.43 4.30
C ASP A 153 -8.73 -7.03 5.65
N ASP A 154 -7.89 -6.85 6.68
CA ASP A 154 -8.14 -7.36 8.03
C ASP A 154 -9.37 -6.69 8.67
N LEU A 155 -9.53 -5.38 8.50
CA LEU A 155 -10.73 -4.64 8.91
C LEU A 155 -11.99 -5.13 8.19
N ALA A 156 -11.91 -5.39 6.87
CA ALA A 156 -13.04 -5.89 6.10
C ALA A 156 -13.49 -7.29 6.57
N VAL A 157 -12.53 -8.16 6.93
CA VAL A 157 -12.82 -9.47 7.55
C VAL A 157 -13.55 -9.26 8.89
N GLY A 158 -13.07 -8.36 9.74
CA GLY A 158 -13.70 -8.04 11.02
C GLY A 158 -15.12 -7.49 10.87
N LEU A 159 -15.33 -6.57 9.95
CA LEU A 159 -16.64 -5.98 9.64
C LEU A 159 -17.64 -7.05 9.16
N ARG A 160 -17.23 -7.92 8.21
CA ARG A 160 -18.08 -9.04 7.74
C ARG A 160 -18.42 -10.02 8.87
N ALA A 161 -17.44 -10.36 9.72
CA ALA A 161 -17.65 -11.25 10.88
C ALA A 161 -18.63 -10.64 11.91
N ALA A 162 -18.69 -9.30 12.01
CA ALA A 162 -19.64 -8.58 12.84
C ALA A 162 -21.03 -8.41 12.17
N GLY A 163 -21.24 -8.90 10.94
CA GLY A 163 -22.52 -8.85 10.24
C GLY A 163 -22.73 -7.61 9.37
N CYS A 164 -21.69 -6.80 9.12
CA CYS A 164 -21.80 -5.66 8.20
C CYS A 164 -21.93 -6.16 6.75
N GLU A 165 -22.95 -5.68 6.05
CA GLU A 165 -23.19 -5.99 4.64
C GLU A 165 -22.73 -4.85 3.71
N HIS A 166 -22.57 -3.63 4.26
CA HIS A 166 -22.27 -2.42 3.52
C HIS A 166 -21.17 -1.61 4.22
N ALA A 167 -19.96 -1.59 3.67
CA ALA A 167 -18.92 -0.73 4.19
C ALA A 167 -18.01 -0.16 3.10
N VAL A 168 -17.42 1.00 3.37
CA VAL A 168 -16.31 1.56 2.62
C VAL A 168 -15.25 2.06 3.58
N LEU A 169 -14.02 1.57 3.35
CA LEU A 169 -12.82 1.96 4.07
C LEU A 169 -11.93 2.76 3.12
N ASN A 170 -11.38 3.88 3.59
CA ASN A 170 -10.41 4.67 2.86
C ASN A 170 -9.20 4.94 3.75
N LEU A 171 -8.06 4.36 3.43
CA LEU A 171 -6.80 4.48 4.13
C LEU A 171 -5.81 5.29 3.27
N GLY A 172 -6.05 6.61 3.14
CA GLY A 172 -5.16 7.49 2.38
C GLY A 172 -5.11 7.19 0.87
N GLY A 173 -6.28 7.02 0.25
CA GLY A 173 -6.40 6.69 -1.17
C GLY A 173 -6.42 5.20 -1.48
N ASN A 174 -6.10 4.34 -0.50
CA ASN A 174 -6.40 2.92 -0.56
C ASN A 174 -7.86 2.74 -0.15
N VAL A 175 -8.74 2.39 -1.09
CA VAL A 175 -10.18 2.24 -0.87
C VAL A 175 -10.57 0.77 -0.97
N LEU A 176 -11.26 0.24 0.05
CA LEU A 176 -11.84 -1.10 0.04
C LEU A 176 -13.33 -1.02 0.34
N CYS A 177 -14.14 -1.78 -0.39
CA CYS A 177 -15.58 -1.84 -0.21
C CYS A 177 -16.03 -3.24 0.21
N VAL A 178 -16.95 -3.29 1.17
CA VAL A 178 -17.67 -4.51 1.56
C VAL A 178 -19.08 -4.44 0.98
N GLY A 179 -19.46 -5.45 0.22
CA GLY A 179 -20.75 -5.57 -0.42
C GLY A 179 -21.08 -4.42 -1.38
N LEU A 180 -22.37 -4.18 -1.57
CA LEU A 180 -22.93 -3.07 -2.33
C LEU A 180 -23.23 -1.88 -1.40
N ARG A 181 -23.60 -0.74 -1.96
CA ARG A 181 -24.20 0.35 -1.20
C ARG A 181 -25.58 -0.06 -0.66
N PRO A 182 -26.09 0.58 0.42
CA PRO A 182 -27.41 0.26 0.96
C PRO A 182 -28.56 0.38 -0.06
N ASP A 183 -28.38 1.15 -1.15
CA ASP A 183 -29.36 1.28 -2.23
C ASP A 183 -29.29 0.15 -3.28
N GLY A 184 -28.39 -0.81 -3.10
CA GLY A 184 -28.15 -1.93 -4.01
C GLY A 184 -27.25 -1.59 -5.21
N SER A 185 -26.76 -0.36 -5.33
CA SER A 185 -25.80 0.03 -6.35
C SER A 185 -24.38 -0.31 -5.94
N ALA A 186 -23.45 -0.42 -6.92
CA ALA A 186 -22.03 -0.54 -6.63
C ALA A 186 -21.48 0.77 -6.03
N TRP A 187 -20.47 0.64 -5.17
CA TRP A 187 -19.68 1.77 -4.73
C TRP A 187 -18.99 2.42 -5.93
N ARG A 188 -18.83 3.73 -5.90
CA ARG A 188 -18.11 4.48 -6.95
C ARG A 188 -16.90 5.16 -6.32
N ALA A 189 -15.71 4.73 -6.73
CA ALA A 189 -14.45 5.33 -6.31
C ALA A 189 -13.85 6.13 -7.47
N GLY A 190 -13.38 7.34 -7.18
CA GLY A 190 -12.71 8.22 -8.13
C GLY A 190 -11.20 7.98 -8.16
N VAL A 191 -10.62 8.06 -9.35
CA VAL A 191 -9.15 8.10 -9.54
C VAL A 191 -8.76 9.55 -9.78
N ALA A 192 -7.91 10.10 -8.91
CA ALA A 192 -7.39 11.46 -9.05
C ALA A 192 -6.32 11.56 -10.13
N ARG A 193 -6.14 12.73 -10.72
CA ARG A 193 -4.99 13.01 -11.59
C ARG A 193 -3.70 13.01 -10.78
N PRO A 194 -2.61 12.39 -11.29
CA PRO A 194 -1.34 12.40 -10.57
C PRO A 194 -0.84 13.83 -10.32
N GLY A 195 -0.52 14.14 -9.04
CA GLY A 195 -0.01 15.44 -8.63
C GLY A 195 -1.04 16.55 -8.46
N GLU A 196 -2.31 16.29 -8.72
CA GLU A 196 -3.38 17.22 -8.40
C GLU A 196 -3.96 16.91 -7.01
N PRO A 197 -4.15 17.92 -6.15
CA PRO A 197 -4.85 17.71 -4.89
C PRO A 197 -6.30 17.31 -5.19
N PHE A 198 -6.96 16.68 -4.23
CA PHE A 198 -8.32 16.17 -4.31
C PHE A 198 -9.26 17.13 -5.07
N GLY A 199 -9.48 16.81 -6.34
CA GLY A 199 -10.31 17.55 -7.27
C GLY A 199 -11.28 16.62 -7.99
N ASP A 200 -11.77 17.03 -9.16
CA ASP A 200 -12.59 16.17 -9.99
C ASP A 200 -11.80 14.93 -10.43
N PRO A 201 -12.37 13.73 -10.28
CA PRO A 201 -11.67 12.52 -10.69
C PRO A 201 -11.50 12.45 -12.20
N MET A 202 -10.40 11.91 -12.67
CA MET A 202 -10.16 11.64 -14.09
C MET A 202 -10.82 10.36 -14.59
N ALA A 203 -11.16 9.47 -13.67
CA ALA A 203 -11.84 8.22 -13.95
C ALA A 203 -12.65 7.76 -12.72
N LEU A 204 -13.68 6.96 -12.98
CA LEU A 204 -14.51 6.30 -11.96
C LEU A 204 -14.37 4.79 -12.08
N CYS A 205 -14.29 4.12 -10.95
CA CYS A 205 -14.34 2.66 -10.86
C CYS A 205 -15.52 2.22 -9.99
N ARG A 206 -16.23 1.17 -10.42
CA ARG A 206 -17.32 0.54 -9.66
C ARG A 206 -16.77 -0.62 -8.85
N LEU A 207 -17.08 -0.64 -7.55
CA LEU A 207 -16.55 -1.62 -6.60
C LEU A 207 -17.70 -2.38 -5.91
N LYS A 208 -17.50 -3.69 -5.77
CA LYS A 208 -18.31 -4.58 -4.93
C LYS A 208 -17.39 -5.66 -4.39
N ASP A 209 -17.20 -5.68 -3.07
CA ASP A 209 -16.23 -6.61 -2.43
C ASP A 209 -14.85 -6.55 -3.06
N GLN A 210 -14.40 -5.34 -3.37
CA GLN A 210 -13.14 -5.08 -4.08
C GLN A 210 -12.46 -3.86 -3.50
N SER A 211 -11.18 -3.76 -3.80
CA SER A 211 -10.31 -2.64 -3.46
C SER A 211 -9.92 -1.84 -4.70
N LEU A 212 -9.64 -0.56 -4.49
CA LEU A 212 -9.02 0.35 -5.46
C LEU A 212 -7.83 1.02 -4.80
N VAL A 213 -6.64 0.73 -5.29
CA VAL A 213 -5.39 1.24 -4.72
C VAL A 213 -4.60 1.99 -5.78
N THR A 214 -4.19 3.22 -5.47
CA THR A 214 -3.34 4.03 -6.34
C THR A 214 -1.94 4.16 -5.74
N SER A 215 -0.94 3.82 -6.54
CA SER A 215 0.47 4.18 -6.31
C SER A 215 0.86 5.29 -7.25
N SER A 216 1.49 6.36 -6.73
CA SER A 216 1.85 7.54 -7.54
C SER A 216 3.25 8.04 -7.19
N LEU A 217 4.03 8.41 -8.21
CA LEU A 217 5.32 9.09 -8.04
C LEU A 217 5.16 10.58 -7.72
N CYS A 218 3.92 11.09 -7.79
CA CYS A 218 3.65 12.52 -7.64
C CYS A 218 3.38 12.96 -6.19
N GLU A 219 3.10 12.03 -5.28
CA GLU A 219 2.65 12.35 -3.91
C GLU A 219 3.79 12.71 -2.95
N ARG A 220 4.89 11.96 -2.99
CA ARG A 220 6.05 12.18 -2.14
C ARG A 220 7.28 12.32 -3.03
N ALA A 221 7.49 13.52 -3.56
CA ALA A 221 8.58 13.80 -4.48
C ALA A 221 9.13 15.21 -4.24
N PHE A 222 10.42 15.39 -4.48
CA PHE A 222 11.06 16.69 -4.52
C PHE A 222 11.84 16.87 -5.83
N SER A 223 12.21 18.11 -6.13
CA SER A 223 13.04 18.43 -7.30
C SER A 223 14.38 19.04 -6.85
N CYS A 224 15.47 18.51 -7.39
CA CYS A 224 16.80 19.03 -7.15
C CYS A 224 17.58 19.07 -8.46
N ALA A 225 18.24 20.17 -8.76
CA ALA A 225 19.03 20.40 -10.00
C ALA A 225 18.31 20.00 -11.30
N GLY A 226 17.00 20.29 -11.39
CA GLY A 226 16.17 20.00 -12.56
C GLY A 226 15.72 18.51 -12.68
N ARG A 227 16.09 17.67 -11.73
CA ARG A 227 15.67 16.26 -11.67
C ARG A 227 14.65 16.07 -10.56
N ARG A 228 13.60 15.28 -10.83
CA ARG A 228 12.59 14.89 -9.86
C ARG A 228 12.96 13.57 -9.21
N TYR A 229 12.77 13.49 -7.91
CA TYR A 229 13.04 12.31 -7.07
C TYR A 229 11.75 11.88 -6.38
N GLY A 230 11.21 10.74 -6.77
CA GLY A 230 10.01 10.14 -6.16
C GLY A 230 10.38 9.14 -5.07
N HIS A 231 9.43 8.77 -4.24
CA HIS A 231 9.64 7.89 -3.09
C HIS A 231 9.67 6.37 -3.42
N ILE A 232 9.39 5.97 -4.65
CA ILE A 232 9.51 4.56 -5.08
C ILE A 232 10.96 4.33 -5.47
N LEU A 233 11.67 3.55 -4.64
CA LEU A 233 13.09 3.27 -4.80
C LEU A 233 13.28 1.94 -5.54
N ASP A 234 14.29 1.89 -6.41
CA ASP A 234 14.74 0.65 -7.04
C ASP A 234 15.61 -0.15 -6.08
N PRO A 235 15.20 -1.37 -5.68
CA PRO A 235 15.96 -2.20 -4.75
C PRO A 235 17.38 -2.54 -5.22
N ARG A 236 17.62 -2.47 -6.54
CA ARG A 236 18.92 -2.80 -7.15
C ARG A 236 19.91 -1.64 -7.09
N SER A 237 19.42 -0.40 -7.05
CA SER A 237 20.28 0.79 -7.11
C SER A 237 20.13 1.73 -5.91
N GLY A 238 19.07 1.57 -5.10
CA GLY A 238 18.72 2.47 -3.99
C GLY A 238 18.25 3.86 -4.44
N HIS A 239 18.19 4.12 -5.74
CA HIS A 239 17.71 5.38 -6.30
C HIS A 239 16.21 5.35 -6.59
N PRO A 240 15.53 6.51 -6.62
CA PRO A 240 14.20 6.64 -7.18
C PRO A 240 14.14 6.06 -8.60
N VAL A 241 13.10 5.27 -8.86
CA VAL A 241 12.88 4.66 -10.17
C VAL A 241 12.76 5.73 -11.26
N ALA A 242 13.43 5.50 -12.39
CA ALA A 242 13.32 6.33 -13.59
C ALA A 242 12.31 5.64 -14.53
N THR A 243 11.18 6.28 -14.78
CA THR A 243 10.06 5.69 -15.54
C THR A 243 9.23 6.77 -16.23
N ASP A 244 8.48 6.34 -17.23
CA ASP A 244 7.43 7.12 -17.89
C ASP A 244 6.05 6.98 -17.22
N VAL A 245 5.92 6.11 -16.18
CA VAL A 245 4.68 5.90 -15.40
C VAL A 245 4.57 6.94 -14.29
N ALA A 246 3.51 7.73 -14.26
CA ALA A 246 3.21 8.70 -13.20
C ALA A 246 2.41 8.07 -12.06
N SER A 247 1.40 7.26 -12.40
CA SER A 247 0.59 6.54 -11.41
C SER A 247 0.02 5.24 -11.95
N VAL A 248 -0.25 4.34 -11.03
CA VAL A 248 -0.86 3.02 -11.26
C VAL A 248 -2.01 2.87 -10.28
N THR A 249 -3.22 2.70 -10.77
CA THR A 249 -4.40 2.39 -9.97
C THR A 249 -4.83 0.97 -10.27
N LEU A 250 -4.91 0.14 -9.25
CA LEU A 250 -5.34 -1.26 -9.37
C LEU A 250 -6.69 -1.46 -8.69
N ARG A 251 -7.60 -2.17 -9.37
CA ARG A 251 -8.78 -2.79 -8.77
C ARG A 251 -8.47 -4.26 -8.55
N THR A 252 -8.60 -4.72 -7.31
CA THR A 252 -8.28 -6.09 -6.89
C THR A 252 -9.32 -6.59 -5.88
N GLU A 253 -9.40 -7.89 -5.64
CA GLU A 253 -10.22 -8.45 -4.57
C GLU A 253 -9.65 -8.09 -3.19
N HIS A 254 -8.34 -8.27 -3.01
CA HIS A 254 -7.64 -7.91 -1.77
C HIS A 254 -6.87 -6.60 -1.94
N SER A 255 -6.97 -5.75 -0.95
CA SER A 255 -6.31 -4.44 -0.95
C SER A 255 -4.78 -4.56 -0.91
N VAL A 256 -4.28 -5.58 -0.25
CA VAL A 256 -2.85 -5.88 -0.16
C VAL A 256 -2.23 -6.16 -1.54
N ASP A 257 -2.98 -6.78 -2.47
CA ASP A 257 -2.55 -7.02 -3.85
C ASP A 257 -2.28 -5.69 -4.56
N GLY A 258 -3.20 -4.72 -4.43
CA GLY A 258 -3.08 -3.40 -5.02
C GLY A 258 -1.85 -2.64 -4.54
N GLU A 259 -1.50 -2.75 -3.25
CA GLU A 259 -0.28 -2.13 -2.69
C GLU A 259 1.00 -2.77 -3.25
N ALA A 260 1.10 -4.09 -3.20
CA ALA A 260 2.32 -4.80 -3.54
C ALA A 260 2.55 -4.89 -5.06
N LEU A 261 1.54 -5.33 -5.81
CA LEU A 261 1.64 -5.50 -7.28
C LEU A 261 1.74 -4.15 -8.00
N GLY A 262 1.14 -3.10 -7.45
CA GLY A 262 1.18 -1.74 -8.00
C GLY A 262 2.58 -1.10 -8.05
N LYS A 263 3.62 -1.73 -7.48
CA LYS A 263 5.00 -1.20 -7.53
C LYS A 263 5.74 -1.64 -8.80
N LYS A 264 5.59 -2.89 -9.23
CA LYS A 264 6.31 -3.43 -10.38
C LYS A 264 6.09 -2.65 -11.69
N PRO A 265 4.90 -2.13 -12.01
CA PRO A 265 4.67 -1.33 -13.20
C PRO A 265 5.62 -0.15 -13.40
N PHE A 266 6.06 0.51 -12.31
CA PHE A 266 7.01 1.62 -12.41
C PHE A 266 8.38 1.21 -12.95
N PHE A 267 8.75 -0.07 -12.82
CA PHE A 267 10.02 -0.60 -13.32
C PHE A 267 9.94 -1.10 -14.77
N LEU A 268 8.73 -1.32 -15.25
CA LEU A 268 8.47 -1.84 -16.60
C LEU A 268 8.26 -0.72 -17.64
N GLY A 269 7.77 0.45 -17.19
CA GLY A 269 7.29 1.50 -18.09
C GLY A 269 5.89 1.19 -18.65
N MET A 270 5.23 2.20 -19.26
CA MET A 270 3.80 2.16 -19.64
C MET A 270 3.41 0.91 -20.45
N ALA A 271 4.16 0.57 -21.51
CA ALA A 271 3.77 -0.49 -22.45
C ALA A 271 3.89 -1.90 -21.82
N GLU A 272 5.02 -2.20 -21.19
CA GLU A 272 5.24 -3.50 -20.55
C GLU A 272 4.40 -3.64 -19.28
N ALA A 273 4.21 -2.54 -18.52
CA ALA A 273 3.35 -2.51 -17.34
C ALA A 273 1.91 -2.89 -17.67
N LEU A 274 1.35 -2.34 -18.76
CA LEU A 274 0.00 -2.69 -19.19
C LEU A 274 -0.12 -4.17 -19.54
N SER A 275 0.83 -4.70 -20.30
CA SER A 275 0.87 -6.12 -20.67
C SER A 275 1.01 -7.04 -19.45
N TYR A 276 1.86 -6.66 -18.49
CA TYR A 276 2.02 -7.39 -17.24
C TYR A 276 0.72 -7.42 -16.43
N LEU A 277 0.08 -6.26 -16.23
CA LEU A 277 -1.14 -6.15 -15.43
C LEU A 277 -2.32 -6.86 -16.09
N ASP A 278 -2.41 -6.83 -17.43
CA ASP A 278 -3.45 -7.53 -18.18
C ASP A 278 -3.29 -9.07 -18.13
N SER A 279 -2.09 -9.56 -17.80
CA SER A 279 -1.81 -10.98 -17.60
C SER A 279 -2.18 -11.50 -16.21
N LEU A 280 -2.46 -10.61 -15.25
CA LEU A 280 -2.81 -11.00 -13.89
C LEU A 280 -4.31 -11.28 -13.76
N GLU A 281 -4.66 -12.46 -13.26
CA GLU A 281 -6.06 -12.80 -12.99
C GLU A 281 -6.62 -11.96 -11.83
N GLY A 282 -7.83 -11.43 -12.01
CA GLY A 282 -8.53 -10.65 -10.98
C GLY A 282 -7.98 -9.24 -10.74
N VAL A 283 -7.10 -8.75 -11.61
CA VAL A 283 -6.51 -7.41 -11.55
C VAL A 283 -6.98 -6.57 -12.73
N ASP A 284 -7.61 -5.44 -12.44
CA ASP A 284 -7.84 -4.39 -13.44
C ASP A 284 -6.98 -3.18 -13.10
N ALA A 285 -6.45 -2.52 -14.11
CA ALA A 285 -5.53 -1.42 -13.92
C ALA A 285 -5.86 -0.20 -14.79
N LEU A 286 -5.58 0.98 -14.23
CA LEU A 286 -5.47 2.25 -14.94
C LEU A 286 -4.07 2.80 -14.71
N LEU A 287 -3.36 3.06 -15.80
CA LEU A 287 -2.02 3.67 -15.79
C LEU A 287 -2.10 5.09 -16.34
N VAL A 288 -1.35 5.98 -15.74
CA VAL A 288 -1.17 7.36 -16.23
C VAL A 288 0.32 7.58 -16.47
N GLY A 289 0.65 8.03 -17.67
CA GLY A 289 2.03 8.37 -18.06
C GLY A 289 2.45 9.75 -17.55
N MET A 290 3.76 9.98 -17.49
CA MET A 290 4.34 11.29 -17.15
C MET A 290 3.99 12.37 -18.19
N ASP A 291 3.64 11.98 -19.41
CA ASP A 291 3.16 12.85 -20.50
C ASP A 291 1.64 13.09 -20.44
N GLY A 292 0.94 12.52 -19.45
CA GLY A 292 -0.51 12.58 -19.31
C GLY A 292 -1.26 11.53 -20.12
N SER A 293 -0.58 10.64 -20.84
CA SER A 293 -1.21 9.51 -21.52
C SER A 293 -1.91 8.59 -20.53
N VAL A 294 -3.01 7.96 -20.94
CA VAL A 294 -3.83 7.07 -20.09
C VAL A 294 -4.00 5.73 -20.80
N ALA A 295 -3.78 4.65 -20.08
CA ALA A 295 -4.04 3.30 -20.56
C ALA A 295 -4.74 2.48 -19.46
N GLN A 296 -5.58 1.52 -19.85
CA GLN A 296 -6.22 0.60 -18.92
C GLN A 296 -6.18 -0.83 -19.47
N THR A 297 -6.29 -1.81 -18.57
CA THR A 297 -6.38 -3.22 -18.93
C THR A 297 -7.63 -3.51 -19.75
N SER A 298 -7.64 -4.62 -20.50
CA SER A 298 -8.66 -5.00 -21.48
C SER A 298 -10.08 -5.15 -20.90
N ALA A 299 -10.21 -5.42 -19.60
CA ALA A 299 -11.51 -5.55 -18.94
C ALA A 299 -12.33 -4.24 -18.88
N GLY A 300 -11.68 -3.07 -19.09
CA GLY A 300 -12.38 -1.77 -19.17
C GLY A 300 -13.13 -1.39 -17.90
N ALA A 301 -12.52 -1.62 -16.74
CA ALA A 301 -13.13 -1.41 -15.43
C ALA A 301 -13.30 0.07 -15.03
N PHE A 302 -12.64 0.97 -15.76
CA PHE A 302 -12.58 2.40 -15.47
C PHE A 302 -13.36 3.21 -16.50
N GLU A 303 -14.28 4.04 -16.02
CA GLU A 303 -15.02 5.04 -16.81
C GLU A 303 -14.20 6.33 -16.81
N LEU A 304 -13.53 6.65 -17.92
CA LEU A 304 -12.78 7.90 -18.10
C LEU A 304 -13.73 9.10 -18.19
N LEU A 305 -13.38 10.25 -17.57
CA LEU A 305 -14.18 11.47 -17.48
C LEU A 305 -13.59 12.61 -18.30
#